data_5a42cd9e5edfee589d239b524b8912e6
#
_entry.id   5a42cd9e5edfee589d239b524b8912e6
#
_cell.length_a   1.000
_cell.length_b   1.000
_cell.length_c   1.000
_cell.angle_alpha   90.00
_cell.angle_beta   90.00
_cell.angle_gamma   90.00
#
_symmetry.space_group_name_H-M   'P 1'
#
loop_
_entity.id
_entity.type
_entity.pdbx_description
1 polymer ?
#
loop_
_entity_poly.entity_id
_entity_poly.type
_entity_poly.pdbx_seq_one_letter_code
_entity_poly.pdbx_strand_id
1 'polypeptide(L)'
;MIVKSHYIVFSSLLVCLFTPLRSLAADRVRFAYPAKSLNYLPITLGRDKGIFQSENIELQMILVASTIQVAALTTGDIDFSGAQSQVMAGAARGLPVKVVGFLTVKPSFWLMAKPEIKSMTELKGKVIGITAIGSSTDTLARFLVSKNGLFPDKDVAFIGTGTTSNILTAMKAGTVDAGVLSPPFNGMAKQMGYRTLAYFGDYVEQSLSGVGTSDRLIRERPELVKRMLSATLKSLRYIPQRAAEVTQFIGKEYGVDMATADELYKSMLPAFSKDGGMDEKGIRDGLKRETERMNLKEETPLSRVLDLRPLRELQKELK
;
A
#
# COMPACT_ATOMS: atom_id res chain seq x y z
N MET A 1 -14.56 69.45 -63.76
CA MET A 1 -14.11 69.48 -62.34
C MET A 1 -14.43 68.10 -61.74
N ILE A 2 -13.41 67.24 -61.69
CA ILE A 2 -13.58 65.80 -61.33
C ILE A 2 -13.01 65.61 -59.89
N VAL A 3 -13.91 65.31 -58.96
CA VAL A 3 -13.53 64.99 -57.54
C VAL A 3 -13.16 63.51 -57.45
N LYS A 4 -11.89 63.19 -57.16
CA LYS A 4 -11.43 61.82 -56.88
C LYS A 4 -11.66 61.53 -55.38
N SER A 5 -12.55 60.56 -55.09
CA SER A 5 -12.78 60.02 -53.76
C SER A 5 -11.75 58.95 -53.47
N HIS A 6 -10.97 59.08 -52.37
CA HIS A 6 -10.02 58.07 -51.91
C HIS A 6 -10.69 57.23 -50.81
N TYR A 7 -10.91 55.93 -51.09
CA TYR A 7 -11.34 54.98 -50.07
C TYR A 7 -10.08 54.43 -49.37
N ILE A 8 -9.96 54.71 -48.08
CA ILE A 8 -8.94 54.10 -47.20
C ILE A 8 -9.55 52.81 -46.66
N VAL A 9 -9.01 51.66 -47.10
CA VAL A 9 -9.40 50.34 -46.56
C VAL A 9 -8.53 50.10 -45.33
N PHE A 10 -9.14 50.13 -44.14
CA PHE A 10 -8.55 49.72 -42.89
C PHE A 10 -8.59 48.16 -42.81
N SER A 11 -7.44 47.53 -43.09
CA SER A 11 -7.26 46.09 -42.91
C SER A 11 -6.96 45.83 -41.44
N SER A 12 -7.99 45.38 -40.67
CA SER A 12 -7.79 44.94 -39.28
C SER A 12 -7.11 43.58 -39.25
N LEU A 13 -5.84 43.55 -38.96
CA LEU A 13 -5.04 42.33 -38.77
C LEU A 13 -5.40 41.71 -37.39
N LEU A 14 -6.30 40.70 -37.40
CA LEU A 14 -6.67 39.93 -36.21
C LEU A 14 -5.51 38.97 -35.86
N VAL A 15 -4.61 39.39 -34.98
CA VAL A 15 -3.53 38.53 -34.47
C VAL A 15 -4.13 37.55 -33.45
N CYS A 16 -4.48 36.35 -33.89
CA CYS A 16 -4.79 35.25 -32.99
C CYS A 16 -3.54 34.82 -32.26
N LEU A 17 -3.41 35.23 -31.00
CA LEU A 17 -2.42 34.74 -30.08
C LEU A 17 -2.73 33.25 -29.77
N PHE A 18 -2.21 32.35 -30.58
CA PHE A 18 -2.11 30.93 -30.24
C PHE A 18 -1.11 30.79 -29.11
N THR A 19 -1.57 30.88 -27.86
CA THR A 19 -0.79 30.35 -26.74
C THR A 19 -0.75 28.85 -26.90
N PRO A 20 0.42 28.22 -27.10
CA PRO A 20 0.46 26.76 -27.11
C PRO A 20 0.02 26.27 -25.73
N LEU A 21 -1.12 25.59 -25.64
CA LEU A 21 -1.43 24.74 -24.49
C LEU A 21 -0.28 23.74 -24.41
N ARG A 22 0.68 23.99 -23.52
CA ARG A 22 1.66 22.97 -23.16
C ARG A 22 0.88 21.81 -22.57
N SER A 23 0.60 20.81 -23.38
CA SER A 23 0.27 19.48 -22.89
C SER A 23 1.51 19.04 -22.10
N LEU A 24 1.48 19.22 -20.79
CA LEU A 24 2.47 18.64 -19.90
C LEU A 24 2.34 17.13 -20.06
N ALA A 25 3.35 16.50 -20.65
CA ALA A 25 3.42 15.05 -20.70
C ALA A 25 3.22 14.50 -19.29
N ALA A 26 2.44 13.43 -19.17
CA ALA A 26 2.20 12.82 -17.88
C ALA A 26 3.51 12.37 -17.22
N ASP A 27 3.64 12.60 -15.93
CA ASP A 27 4.79 12.13 -15.18
C ASP A 27 4.76 10.61 -15.06
N ARG A 28 5.83 9.96 -15.52
CA ARG A 28 6.03 8.53 -15.28
C ARG A 28 6.44 8.32 -13.85
N VAL A 29 5.62 7.58 -13.09
CA VAL A 29 5.79 7.34 -11.67
C VAL A 29 5.88 5.85 -11.40
N ARG A 30 6.99 5.45 -10.78
CA ARG A 30 7.27 4.06 -10.39
C ARG A 30 6.82 3.83 -8.96
N PHE A 31 5.76 3.02 -8.80
CA PHE A 31 5.25 2.61 -7.50
C PHE A 31 5.60 1.14 -7.25
N ALA A 32 6.47 0.89 -6.26
CA ALA A 32 6.83 -0.47 -5.87
C ALA A 32 5.86 -1.01 -4.81
N TYR A 33 5.51 -2.29 -4.94
CA TYR A 33 4.66 -2.99 -3.98
C TYR A 33 5.12 -4.46 -3.82
N PRO A 34 5.02 -5.06 -2.61
CA PRO A 34 5.69 -6.34 -2.32
C PRO A 34 4.89 -7.57 -2.75
N ALA A 35 3.61 -7.41 -3.06
CA ALA A 35 2.75 -8.54 -3.46
C ALA A 35 1.52 -8.04 -4.22
N LYS A 36 1.00 -8.85 -5.14
CA LYS A 36 -0.35 -8.67 -5.69
C LYS A 36 -1.38 -8.98 -4.61
N SER A 37 -1.77 -7.97 -3.85
CA SER A 37 -2.64 -8.08 -2.69
C SER A 37 -3.66 -6.95 -2.68
N LEU A 38 -4.84 -7.21 -2.13
CA LEU A 38 -5.89 -6.21 -1.95
C LEU A 38 -5.47 -5.04 -1.02
N ASN A 39 -4.38 -5.16 -0.28
CA ASN A 39 -3.78 -4.04 0.45
C ASN A 39 -3.42 -2.87 -0.47
N TYR A 40 -3.18 -3.14 -1.75
CA TYR A 40 -2.84 -2.15 -2.77
C TYR A 40 -3.98 -1.85 -3.73
N LEU A 41 -5.20 -2.33 -3.42
CA LEU A 41 -6.40 -2.10 -4.23
C LEU A 41 -6.61 -0.61 -4.57
N PRO A 42 -6.44 0.37 -3.67
CA PRO A 42 -6.60 1.77 -4.03
C PRO A 42 -5.67 2.22 -5.17
N ILE A 43 -4.46 1.67 -5.22
CA ILE A 43 -3.47 2.01 -6.24
C ILE A 43 -3.75 1.28 -7.55
N THR A 44 -3.98 -0.06 -7.49
CA THR A 44 -4.22 -0.86 -8.70
C THR A 44 -5.54 -0.50 -9.38
N LEU A 45 -6.61 -0.33 -8.60
CA LEU A 45 -7.91 0.12 -9.09
C LEU A 45 -7.85 1.54 -9.65
N GLY A 46 -7.20 2.45 -8.92
CA GLY A 46 -7.07 3.85 -9.36
C GLY A 46 -6.29 3.97 -10.68
N ARG A 47 -5.27 3.13 -10.89
CA ARG A 47 -4.58 3.02 -12.18
C ARG A 47 -5.51 2.52 -13.28
N ASP A 48 -6.22 1.43 -13.04
CA ASP A 48 -7.15 0.81 -14.02
C ASP A 48 -8.28 1.77 -14.40
N LYS A 49 -8.80 2.52 -13.45
CA LYS A 49 -9.88 3.51 -13.65
C LYS A 49 -9.40 4.86 -14.18
N GLY A 50 -8.12 5.02 -14.50
CA GLY A 50 -7.57 6.27 -15.03
C GLY A 50 -7.52 7.42 -13.99
N ILE A 51 -7.69 7.14 -12.69
CA ILE A 51 -7.66 8.18 -11.64
C ILE A 51 -6.27 8.81 -11.56
N PHE A 52 -5.20 8.02 -11.65
CA PHE A 52 -3.84 8.55 -11.69
C PHE A 52 -3.58 9.35 -12.96
N GLN A 53 -4.11 8.90 -14.10
CA GLN A 53 -3.99 9.61 -15.36
C GLN A 53 -4.69 10.99 -15.31
N SER A 54 -5.83 11.10 -14.62
CA SER A 54 -6.51 12.38 -14.40
C SER A 54 -5.70 13.38 -13.56
N GLU A 55 -4.71 12.88 -12.81
CA GLU A 55 -3.72 13.68 -12.07
C GLU A 55 -2.40 13.86 -12.84
N ASN A 56 -2.40 13.63 -14.15
CA ASN A 56 -1.20 13.70 -14.98
C ASN A 56 -0.09 12.74 -14.54
N ILE A 57 -0.44 11.55 -14.07
CA ILE A 57 0.48 10.48 -13.65
C ILE A 57 0.28 9.24 -14.52
N GLU A 58 1.33 8.83 -15.23
CA GLU A 58 1.47 7.50 -15.82
C GLU A 58 2.05 6.55 -14.77
N LEU A 59 1.18 5.81 -14.06
CA LEU A 59 1.59 4.98 -12.94
C LEU A 59 2.11 3.62 -13.40
N GLN A 60 3.38 3.34 -13.12
CA GLN A 60 4.04 2.06 -13.36
C GLN A 60 4.12 1.29 -12.03
N MET A 61 3.40 0.16 -11.96
CA MET A 61 3.40 -0.73 -10.80
C MET A 61 4.55 -1.74 -10.92
N ILE A 62 5.45 -1.79 -9.93
CA ILE A 62 6.63 -2.66 -9.92
C ILE A 62 6.57 -3.59 -8.72
N LEU A 63 6.55 -4.90 -8.98
CA LEU A 63 6.57 -5.92 -7.94
C LEU A 63 8.01 -6.10 -7.42
N VAL A 64 8.27 -5.65 -6.19
CA VAL A 64 9.59 -5.67 -5.54
C VAL A 64 9.45 -6.07 -4.08
N ALA A 65 10.28 -6.99 -3.60
CA ALA A 65 10.30 -7.40 -2.19
C ALA A 65 10.42 -6.18 -1.25
N SER A 66 9.65 -6.17 -0.16
CA SER A 66 9.55 -5.02 0.75
C SER A 66 10.91 -4.58 1.33
N THR A 67 11.81 -5.53 1.57
CA THR A 67 13.14 -5.29 2.12
C THR A 67 14.07 -4.50 1.21
N ILE A 68 13.82 -4.49 -0.11
CA ILE A 68 14.64 -3.79 -1.12
C ILE A 68 14.10 -2.38 -1.40
N GLN A 69 12.80 -2.13 -1.17
CA GLN A 69 12.14 -0.91 -1.59
C GLN A 69 12.72 0.36 -0.96
N VAL A 70 13.22 0.30 0.29
CA VAL A 70 13.83 1.46 0.95
C VAL A 70 15.14 1.88 0.26
N ALA A 71 15.98 0.91 -0.10
CA ALA A 71 17.18 1.16 -0.87
C ALA A 71 16.84 1.78 -2.24
N ALA A 72 15.87 1.20 -2.95
CA ALA A 72 15.40 1.68 -4.25
C ALA A 72 14.79 3.12 -4.20
N LEU A 73 14.10 3.50 -3.10
CA LEU A 73 13.69 4.88 -2.87
C LEU A 73 14.89 5.82 -2.70
N THR A 74 15.90 5.38 -1.95
CA THR A 74 17.08 6.20 -1.66
C THR A 74 17.92 6.45 -2.92
N THR A 75 18.09 5.43 -3.77
CA THR A 75 18.78 5.55 -5.06
C THR A 75 17.95 6.28 -6.12
N GLY A 76 16.63 6.26 -6.00
CA GLY A 76 15.70 6.82 -6.97
C GLY A 76 15.34 5.86 -8.09
N ASP A 77 15.55 4.55 -7.91
CA ASP A 77 15.09 3.52 -8.84
C ASP A 77 13.58 3.35 -8.81
N ILE A 78 12.93 3.72 -7.71
CA ILE A 78 11.49 3.89 -7.57
C ILE A 78 11.16 5.27 -6.99
N ASP A 79 9.96 5.77 -7.28
CA ASP A 79 9.49 7.07 -6.82
C ASP A 79 8.67 6.96 -5.53
N PHE A 80 7.85 5.90 -5.44
CA PHE A 80 7.03 5.60 -4.27
C PHE A 80 7.07 4.11 -3.90
N SER A 81 6.86 3.84 -2.62
CA SER A 81 6.81 2.49 -2.05
C SER A 81 5.50 2.25 -1.31
N GLY A 82 4.89 1.09 -1.57
CA GLY A 82 3.74 0.58 -0.82
C GLY A 82 4.11 -0.11 0.51
N ALA A 83 5.38 -0.44 0.72
CA ALA A 83 5.88 -1.14 1.91
C ALA A 83 6.06 -0.18 3.10
N GLN A 84 4.97 0.41 3.57
CA GLN A 84 4.94 1.48 4.57
C GLN A 84 5.73 1.15 5.85
N SER A 85 5.60 -0.05 6.41
CA SER A 85 6.34 -0.45 7.61
C SER A 85 7.85 -0.42 7.40
N GLN A 86 8.33 -0.86 6.22
CA GLN A 86 9.75 -0.85 5.89
C GLN A 86 10.27 0.57 5.69
N VAL A 87 9.45 1.46 5.10
CA VAL A 87 9.78 2.89 4.97
C VAL A 87 9.91 3.53 6.35
N MET A 88 8.96 3.27 7.28
CA MET A 88 9.05 3.74 8.66
C MET A 88 10.30 3.19 9.37
N ALA A 89 10.58 1.91 9.23
CA ALA A 89 11.77 1.28 9.81
C ALA A 89 13.07 1.86 9.25
N GLY A 90 13.13 2.13 7.94
CA GLY A 90 14.27 2.79 7.28
C GLY A 90 14.47 4.21 7.80
N ALA A 91 13.40 5.01 7.87
CA ALA A 91 13.42 6.37 8.39
C ALA A 91 13.83 6.42 9.88
N ALA A 92 13.37 5.47 10.70
CA ALA A 92 13.77 5.36 12.10
C ALA A 92 15.28 5.11 12.25
N ARG A 93 15.91 4.41 11.29
CA ARG A 93 17.37 4.20 11.19
C ARG A 93 18.13 5.40 10.60
N GLY A 94 17.44 6.48 10.25
CA GLY A 94 18.05 7.68 9.68
C GLY A 94 18.16 7.71 8.16
N LEU A 95 17.54 6.76 7.43
CA LEU A 95 17.51 6.82 5.97
C LEU A 95 16.57 7.95 5.49
N PRO A 96 16.90 8.62 4.37
CA PRO A 96 16.17 9.80 3.90
C PRO A 96 14.87 9.42 3.17
N VAL A 97 13.97 8.78 3.88
CA VAL A 97 12.65 8.35 3.38
C VAL A 97 11.56 8.67 4.40
N LYS A 98 10.33 8.87 3.95
CA LYS A 98 9.17 9.14 4.81
C LYS A 98 7.92 8.48 4.26
N VAL A 99 6.98 8.18 5.15
CA VAL A 99 5.59 7.88 4.81
C VAL A 99 4.84 9.18 4.66
N VAL A 100 4.11 9.33 3.55
CA VAL A 100 3.34 10.53 3.21
C VAL A 100 1.82 10.27 3.23
N GLY A 101 1.39 9.00 3.31
CA GLY A 101 -0.02 8.62 3.39
C GLY A 101 -0.22 7.13 3.68
N PHE A 102 -1.44 6.76 4.04
CA PHE A 102 -1.81 5.41 4.42
C PHE A 102 -2.90 4.86 3.47
N LEU A 103 -2.75 3.61 3.04
CA LEU A 103 -3.76 2.88 2.27
C LEU A 103 -4.68 2.11 3.18
N THR A 104 -4.12 1.50 4.23
CA THR A 104 -4.88 0.75 5.23
C THR A 104 -4.61 1.29 6.64
N VAL A 105 -5.55 1.06 7.57
CA VAL A 105 -5.42 1.43 8.99
C VAL A 105 -5.37 0.20 9.89
N LYS A 106 -5.67 -0.98 9.34
CA LYS A 106 -5.56 -2.28 10.03
C LYS A 106 -4.73 -3.25 9.19
N PRO A 107 -3.99 -4.19 9.82
CA PRO A 107 -3.29 -5.22 9.08
C PRO A 107 -4.29 -6.16 8.43
N SER A 108 -4.28 -6.22 7.11
CA SER A 108 -5.14 -7.13 6.34
C SER A 108 -4.42 -8.45 6.11
N PHE A 109 -4.05 -9.11 7.21
CA PHE A 109 -3.40 -10.41 7.22
C PHE A 109 -4.18 -11.39 8.10
N TRP A 110 -4.15 -12.64 7.70
CA TRP A 110 -4.73 -13.79 8.41
C TRP A 110 -3.68 -14.85 8.61
N LEU A 111 -3.62 -15.43 9.80
CA LEU A 111 -2.87 -16.64 10.03
C LEU A 111 -3.76 -17.82 9.63
N MET A 112 -3.42 -18.45 8.53
CA MET A 112 -4.10 -19.63 8.01
C MET A 112 -3.27 -20.87 8.34
N ALA A 113 -3.91 -21.99 8.69
CA ALA A 113 -3.22 -23.23 9.07
C ALA A 113 -3.90 -24.45 8.47
N LYS A 114 -3.18 -25.59 8.46
CA LYS A 114 -3.71 -26.90 8.10
C LYS A 114 -4.97 -27.24 8.92
N PRO A 115 -5.93 -28.01 8.37
CA PRO A 115 -7.22 -28.29 9.01
C PRO A 115 -7.13 -28.92 10.41
N GLU A 116 -6.07 -29.71 10.64
CA GLU A 116 -5.80 -30.38 11.92
C GLU A 116 -5.35 -29.41 13.02
N ILE A 117 -4.78 -28.24 12.68
CA ILE A 117 -4.33 -27.23 13.64
C ILE A 117 -5.52 -26.32 13.98
N LYS A 118 -6.09 -26.49 15.17
CA LYS A 118 -7.35 -25.87 15.58
C LYS A 118 -7.17 -24.65 16.48
N SER A 119 -5.99 -24.49 17.07
CA SER A 119 -5.69 -23.44 18.04
C SER A 119 -4.26 -22.90 17.86
N MET A 120 -4.00 -21.73 18.44
CA MET A 120 -2.65 -21.14 18.43
C MET A 120 -1.62 -21.99 19.18
N THR A 121 -2.04 -22.70 20.24
CA THR A 121 -1.16 -23.55 21.04
C THR A 121 -0.70 -24.81 20.29
N GLU A 122 -1.47 -25.28 19.31
CA GLU A 122 -1.13 -26.42 18.45
C GLU A 122 -0.07 -26.06 17.37
N LEU A 123 0.32 -24.78 17.29
CA LEU A 123 1.46 -24.36 16.46
C LEU A 123 2.81 -24.77 17.08
N LYS A 124 2.86 -25.30 18.30
CA LYS A 124 4.10 -25.80 18.90
C LYS A 124 4.69 -26.92 18.04
N GLY A 125 5.98 -26.78 17.70
CA GLY A 125 6.69 -27.69 16.80
C GLY A 125 6.34 -27.55 15.33
N LYS A 126 5.58 -26.51 14.94
CA LYS A 126 5.13 -26.25 13.56
C LYS A 126 5.96 -25.14 12.90
N VAL A 127 5.79 -25.06 11.57
CA VAL A 127 6.47 -24.11 10.71
C VAL A 127 5.47 -23.11 10.17
N ILE A 128 5.72 -21.80 10.37
CA ILE A 128 4.92 -20.72 9.81
C ILE A 128 5.65 -20.08 8.60
N GLY A 129 4.95 -20.02 7.46
CA GLY A 129 5.39 -19.28 6.28
C GLY A 129 5.17 -17.78 6.44
N ILE A 130 6.20 -17.01 6.14
CA ILE A 130 6.22 -15.54 6.14
C ILE A 130 6.85 -15.06 4.84
N THR A 131 6.71 -13.76 4.51
CA THR A 131 7.33 -13.24 3.27
C THR A 131 8.85 -13.15 3.39
N ALA A 132 9.36 -12.61 4.49
CA ALA A 132 10.79 -12.56 4.80
C ALA A 132 10.98 -12.33 6.29
N ILE A 133 12.12 -12.77 6.83
CA ILE A 133 12.53 -12.42 8.20
C ILE A 133 12.66 -10.88 8.28
N GLY A 134 12.07 -10.29 9.31
CA GLY A 134 12.02 -8.84 9.52
C GLY A 134 10.96 -8.11 8.68
N SER A 135 10.12 -8.82 7.93
CA SER A 135 8.95 -8.22 7.26
C SER A 135 7.78 -8.04 8.23
N SER A 136 6.72 -7.34 7.77
CA SER A 136 5.48 -7.19 8.54
C SER A 136 4.83 -8.53 8.87
N THR A 137 4.88 -9.51 7.95
CA THR A 137 4.33 -10.84 8.19
C THR A 137 5.09 -11.59 9.27
N ASP A 138 6.41 -11.43 9.34
CA ASP A 138 7.25 -11.98 10.41
C ASP A 138 6.93 -11.33 11.77
N THR A 139 6.96 -10.00 11.81
CA THR A 139 6.70 -9.25 13.05
C THR A 139 5.33 -9.58 13.63
N LEU A 140 4.29 -9.65 12.80
CA LEU A 140 2.94 -9.99 13.22
C LEU A 140 2.83 -11.45 13.69
N ALA A 141 3.43 -12.40 12.96
CA ALA A 141 3.40 -13.81 13.32
C ALA A 141 4.08 -14.05 14.68
N ARG A 142 5.28 -13.49 14.87
CA ARG A 142 6.01 -13.57 16.16
C ARG A 142 5.24 -12.94 17.31
N PHE A 143 4.64 -11.77 17.08
CA PHE A 143 3.78 -11.12 18.08
C PHE A 143 2.63 -12.03 18.50
N LEU A 144 1.92 -12.63 17.54
CA LEU A 144 0.76 -13.46 17.83
C LEU A 144 1.16 -14.78 18.52
N VAL A 145 2.26 -15.39 18.09
CA VAL A 145 2.87 -16.58 18.73
C VAL A 145 3.21 -16.28 20.19
N SER A 146 3.92 -15.18 20.44
CA SER A 146 4.30 -14.76 21.80
C SER A 146 3.09 -14.44 22.69
N LYS A 147 2.08 -13.75 22.12
CA LYS A 147 0.85 -13.42 22.84
C LYS A 147 0.07 -14.65 23.30
N ASN A 148 0.23 -15.78 22.62
CA ASN A 148 -0.40 -17.05 22.96
C ASN A 148 0.52 -18.00 23.76
N GLY A 149 1.58 -17.47 24.38
CA GLY A 149 2.44 -18.22 25.30
C GLY A 149 3.46 -19.15 24.64
N LEU A 150 3.67 -19.04 23.33
CA LEU A 150 4.70 -19.78 22.61
C LEU A 150 5.93 -18.89 22.36
N PHE A 151 7.09 -19.49 22.28
CA PHE A 151 8.36 -18.80 22.05
C PHE A 151 8.73 -18.89 20.56
N PRO A 152 8.80 -17.72 19.83
CA PRO A 152 9.31 -17.69 18.46
C PRO A 152 10.73 -18.28 18.37
N ASP A 153 11.01 -19.00 17.30
CA ASP A 153 12.24 -19.73 16.97
C ASP A 153 12.58 -20.91 17.91
N LYS A 154 11.92 -21.02 19.06
CA LYS A 154 12.07 -22.15 19.98
C LYS A 154 10.90 -23.14 19.84
N ASP A 155 9.68 -22.64 19.98
CA ASP A 155 8.47 -23.48 19.90
C ASP A 155 7.87 -23.51 18.47
N VAL A 156 8.11 -22.48 17.67
CA VAL A 156 7.58 -22.32 16.31
C VAL A 156 8.69 -21.81 15.39
N ALA A 157 8.90 -22.50 14.27
CA ALA A 157 9.85 -22.08 13.24
C ALA A 157 9.20 -21.14 12.21
N PHE A 158 10.02 -20.27 11.58
CA PHE A 158 9.56 -19.35 10.55
C PHE A 158 10.39 -19.49 9.28
N ILE A 159 9.72 -19.57 8.12
CA ILE A 159 10.37 -19.67 6.81
C ILE A 159 9.93 -18.52 5.91
N GLY A 160 10.92 -17.75 5.41
CA GLY A 160 10.72 -16.71 4.41
C GLY A 160 10.52 -17.31 3.02
N THR A 161 9.42 -16.97 2.36
CA THR A 161 9.07 -17.51 1.02
C THR A 161 9.09 -16.45 -0.09
N GLY A 162 9.36 -15.19 0.26
CA GLY A 162 9.42 -14.05 -0.68
C GLY A 162 8.10 -13.30 -0.82
N THR A 163 7.01 -13.98 -1.14
CA THR A 163 5.69 -13.37 -1.37
C THR A 163 4.56 -14.13 -0.69
N THR A 164 3.41 -13.46 -0.50
CA THR A 164 2.22 -14.11 0.08
C THR A 164 1.69 -15.26 -0.79
N SER A 165 1.82 -15.15 -2.12
CA SER A 165 1.47 -16.25 -3.03
C SER A 165 2.37 -17.46 -2.84
N ASN A 166 3.67 -17.24 -2.61
CA ASN A 166 4.62 -18.31 -2.34
C ASN A 166 4.37 -18.98 -0.99
N ILE A 167 3.88 -18.23 0.02
CA ILE A 167 3.44 -18.83 1.29
C ILE A 167 2.32 -19.85 1.01
N LEU A 168 1.29 -19.47 0.24
CA LEU A 168 0.21 -20.39 -0.11
C LEU A 168 0.72 -21.61 -0.89
N THR A 169 1.69 -21.43 -1.78
CA THR A 169 2.34 -22.52 -2.50
C THR A 169 3.09 -23.45 -1.55
N ALA A 170 3.84 -22.91 -0.59
CA ALA A 170 4.55 -23.67 0.43
C ALA A 170 3.58 -24.45 1.36
N MET A 171 2.42 -23.84 1.71
CA MET A 171 1.36 -24.52 2.43
C MET A 171 0.83 -25.72 1.65
N LYS A 172 0.53 -25.54 0.35
CA LYS A 172 0.07 -26.66 -0.53
C LYS A 172 1.10 -27.77 -0.63
N ALA A 173 2.38 -27.42 -0.73
CA ALA A 173 3.47 -28.40 -0.79
C ALA A 173 3.74 -29.09 0.56
N GLY A 174 3.09 -28.64 1.65
CA GLY A 174 3.31 -29.18 2.99
C GLY A 174 4.62 -28.71 3.64
N THR A 175 5.37 -27.80 3.00
CA THR A 175 6.64 -27.27 3.50
C THR A 175 6.45 -26.40 4.75
N VAL A 176 5.28 -25.76 4.87
CA VAL A 176 4.87 -25.02 6.06
C VAL A 176 3.49 -25.50 6.53
N ASP A 177 3.26 -25.45 7.83
CA ASP A 177 2.02 -25.90 8.46
C ASP A 177 0.97 -24.81 8.58
N ALA A 178 1.43 -23.57 8.66
CA ALA A 178 0.62 -22.36 8.68
C ALA A 178 1.31 -21.25 7.87
N GLY A 179 0.55 -20.21 7.54
CA GLY A 179 1.10 -19.08 6.78
C GLY A 179 0.36 -17.78 7.04
N VAL A 180 1.10 -16.68 7.02
CA VAL A 180 0.52 -15.33 7.09
C VAL A 180 0.12 -14.89 5.69
N LEU A 181 -1.18 -14.90 5.42
CA LEU A 181 -1.73 -14.62 4.11
C LEU A 181 -2.53 -13.31 4.11
N SER A 182 -2.41 -12.57 3.02
CA SER A 182 -3.28 -11.43 2.70
C SER A 182 -4.31 -11.82 1.62
N PRO A 183 -5.41 -11.07 1.47
CA PRO A 183 -6.31 -11.25 0.34
C PRO A 183 -5.60 -11.05 -1.02
N PRO A 184 -5.91 -11.90 -2.02
CA PRO A 184 -6.95 -12.92 -2.00
C PRO A 184 -6.51 -14.29 -1.45
N PHE A 185 -5.24 -14.47 -1.09
CA PHE A 185 -4.64 -15.77 -0.79
C PHE A 185 -5.23 -16.45 0.45
N ASN A 186 -5.68 -15.67 1.45
CA ASN A 186 -6.40 -16.21 2.60
C ASN A 186 -7.77 -16.81 2.19
N GLY A 187 -8.50 -16.16 1.27
CA GLY A 187 -9.74 -16.71 0.70
C GLY A 187 -9.49 -17.99 -0.08
N MET A 188 -8.45 -18.00 -0.95
CA MET A 188 -8.04 -19.19 -1.68
C MET A 188 -7.62 -20.33 -0.75
N ALA A 189 -6.89 -20.06 0.33
CA ALA A 189 -6.52 -21.05 1.33
C ALA A 189 -7.79 -21.63 2.02
N LYS A 190 -8.77 -20.79 2.38
CA LYS A 190 -10.04 -21.23 2.96
C LYS A 190 -10.79 -22.19 2.03
N GLN A 191 -10.86 -21.88 0.72
CA GLN A 191 -11.47 -22.79 -0.28
C GLN A 191 -10.75 -24.13 -0.39
N MET A 192 -9.43 -24.17 -0.10
CA MET A 192 -8.63 -25.40 -0.07
C MET A 192 -8.74 -26.17 1.26
N GLY A 193 -9.59 -25.74 2.19
CA GLY A 193 -9.82 -26.39 3.48
C GLY A 193 -8.90 -25.92 4.61
N TYR A 194 -7.99 -24.94 4.36
CA TYR A 194 -7.20 -24.37 5.45
C TYR A 194 -8.06 -23.57 6.42
N ARG A 195 -7.68 -23.56 7.70
CA ARG A 195 -8.38 -22.85 8.77
C ARG A 195 -7.84 -21.43 8.95
N THR A 196 -8.73 -20.50 9.25
CA THR A 196 -8.33 -19.22 9.85
C THR A 196 -8.09 -19.44 11.34
N LEU A 197 -6.85 -19.27 11.81
CA LEU A 197 -6.54 -19.26 13.25
C LEU A 197 -6.71 -17.87 13.85
N ALA A 198 -6.34 -16.82 13.10
CA ALA A 198 -6.45 -15.45 13.57
C ALA A 198 -6.57 -14.47 12.41
N TYR A 199 -7.29 -13.38 12.65
CA TYR A 199 -7.20 -12.14 11.87
C TYR A 199 -6.35 -11.14 12.66
N PHE A 200 -5.26 -10.67 12.10
CA PHE A 200 -4.32 -9.78 12.83
C PHE A 200 -4.92 -8.43 13.20
N GLY A 201 -5.91 -7.95 12.44
CA GLY A 201 -6.63 -6.72 12.74
C GLY A 201 -7.46 -6.72 14.02
N ASP A 202 -7.70 -7.91 14.63
CA ASP A 202 -8.34 -8.04 15.94
C ASP A 202 -7.36 -7.82 17.10
N TYR A 203 -6.06 -7.88 16.82
CA TYR A 203 -5.00 -7.83 17.83
C TYR A 203 -4.20 -6.53 17.81
N VAL A 204 -4.08 -5.92 16.63
CA VAL A 204 -3.26 -4.71 16.46
C VAL A 204 -3.94 -3.72 15.53
N GLU A 205 -3.89 -2.46 15.91
CA GLU A 205 -4.18 -1.33 15.05
C GLU A 205 -2.85 -0.84 14.47
N GLN A 206 -2.59 -1.20 13.22
CA GLN A 206 -1.36 -0.85 12.54
C GLN A 206 -1.57 -0.84 11.03
N SER A 207 -1.18 0.25 10.39
CA SER A 207 -1.06 0.26 8.94
C SER A 207 0.19 -0.50 8.51
N LEU A 208 0.07 -1.25 7.43
CA LEU A 208 1.18 -1.98 6.82
C LEU A 208 1.38 -1.60 5.35
N SER A 209 0.39 -0.94 4.76
CA SER A 209 0.43 -0.45 3.39
C SER A 209 0.09 1.04 3.34
N GLY A 210 0.88 1.77 2.60
CA GLY A 210 0.76 3.22 2.51
C GLY A 210 1.49 3.75 1.28
N VAL A 211 1.81 5.02 1.32
CA VAL A 211 2.61 5.72 0.31
C VAL A 211 3.84 6.25 1.00
N GLY A 212 4.98 5.61 0.74
CA GLY A 212 6.29 6.05 1.18
C GLY A 212 7.07 6.66 0.01
N THR A 213 7.97 7.61 0.30
CA THR A 213 8.83 8.22 -0.70
C THR A 213 10.13 8.76 -0.08
N SER A 214 11.05 9.27 -0.90
CA SER A 214 12.31 9.84 -0.43
C SER A 214 12.17 11.31 -0.04
N ASP A 215 12.98 11.77 0.93
CA ASP A 215 13.11 13.20 1.28
C ASP A 215 13.50 14.06 0.07
N ARG A 216 14.27 13.48 -0.87
CA ARG A 216 14.60 14.12 -2.14
C ARG A 216 13.36 14.43 -2.95
N LEU A 217 12.47 13.45 -3.17
CA LEU A 217 11.27 13.65 -3.99
C LEU A 217 10.31 14.64 -3.32
N ILE A 218 10.17 14.58 -1.98
CA ILE A 218 9.36 15.56 -1.24
C ILE A 218 9.86 16.99 -1.45
N ARG A 219 11.18 17.21 -1.43
CA ARG A 219 11.78 18.52 -1.56
C ARG A 219 11.79 19.02 -3.01
N GLU A 220 12.17 18.15 -3.96
CA GLU A 220 12.42 18.55 -5.36
C GLU A 220 11.16 18.53 -6.23
N ARG A 221 10.18 17.69 -5.86
CA ARG A 221 8.93 17.51 -6.63
C ARG A 221 7.69 17.46 -5.73
N PRO A 222 7.43 18.45 -4.87
CA PRO A 222 6.31 18.47 -3.93
C PRO A 222 4.95 18.32 -4.62
N GLU A 223 4.79 18.94 -5.81
CA GLU A 223 3.56 18.85 -6.60
C GLU A 223 3.30 17.42 -7.11
N LEU A 224 4.34 16.66 -7.43
CA LEU A 224 4.17 15.26 -7.80
C LEU A 224 3.69 14.42 -6.60
N VAL A 225 4.26 14.67 -5.42
CA VAL A 225 3.81 14.02 -4.18
C VAL A 225 2.35 14.36 -3.88
N LYS A 226 1.96 15.63 -4.04
CA LYS A 226 0.57 16.08 -3.85
C LYS A 226 -0.39 15.39 -4.84
N ARG A 227 -0.06 15.34 -6.13
CA ARG A 227 -0.87 14.67 -7.16
C ARG A 227 -0.98 13.15 -6.93
N MET A 228 0.11 12.50 -6.52
CA MET A 228 0.09 11.08 -6.15
C MET A 228 -0.86 10.82 -4.99
N LEU A 229 -0.84 11.66 -3.95
CA LEU A 229 -1.76 11.57 -2.81
C LEU A 229 -3.20 11.91 -3.21
N SER A 230 -3.42 12.91 -4.06
CA SER A 230 -4.75 13.25 -4.61
C SER A 230 -5.38 12.05 -5.32
N ALA A 231 -4.65 11.42 -6.25
CA ALA A 231 -5.10 10.22 -6.94
C ALA A 231 -5.39 9.07 -5.95
N THR A 232 -4.53 8.88 -4.95
CA THR A 232 -4.71 7.87 -3.90
C THR A 232 -5.99 8.12 -3.10
N LEU A 233 -6.25 9.37 -2.69
CA LEU A 233 -7.47 9.75 -1.96
C LEU A 233 -8.74 9.53 -2.79
N LYS A 234 -8.71 9.94 -4.06
CA LYS A 234 -9.81 9.71 -5.01
C LYS A 234 -10.10 8.22 -5.15
N SER A 235 -9.07 7.40 -5.24
CA SER A 235 -9.19 5.94 -5.33
C SER A 235 -9.76 5.32 -4.05
N LEU A 236 -9.32 5.77 -2.88
CA LEU A 236 -9.86 5.34 -1.58
C LEU A 236 -11.36 5.66 -1.46
N ARG A 237 -11.77 6.85 -1.90
CA ARG A 237 -13.19 7.27 -1.90
C ARG A 237 -14.03 6.52 -2.94
N TYR A 238 -13.44 6.15 -4.07
CA TYR A 238 -14.11 5.40 -5.12
C TYR A 238 -14.54 4.00 -4.64
N ILE A 239 -13.71 3.34 -3.83
CA ILE A 239 -13.93 1.97 -3.36
C ILE A 239 -15.31 1.78 -2.69
N PRO A 240 -15.71 2.53 -1.66
CA PRO A 240 -17.02 2.35 -1.04
C PRO A 240 -18.18 2.86 -1.89
N GLN A 241 -17.95 3.78 -2.82
CA GLN A 241 -19.00 4.39 -3.66
C GLN A 241 -19.38 3.51 -4.85
N ARG A 242 -18.52 2.58 -5.26
CA ARG A 242 -18.65 1.78 -6.47
C ARG A 242 -18.48 0.27 -6.20
N ALA A 243 -19.15 -0.22 -5.16
CA ALA A 243 -19.00 -1.60 -4.68
C ALA A 243 -19.07 -2.65 -5.79
N ALA A 244 -20.08 -2.59 -6.68
CA ALA A 244 -20.24 -3.56 -7.76
C ALA A 244 -19.06 -3.55 -8.77
N GLU A 245 -18.59 -2.37 -9.16
CA GLU A 245 -17.47 -2.22 -10.08
C GLU A 245 -16.15 -2.68 -9.42
N VAL A 246 -15.98 -2.41 -8.12
CA VAL A 246 -14.81 -2.82 -7.35
C VAL A 246 -14.78 -4.33 -7.18
N THR A 247 -15.91 -4.96 -6.88
CA THR A 247 -16.05 -6.43 -6.79
C THR A 247 -15.74 -7.08 -8.14
N GLN A 248 -16.24 -6.55 -9.24
CA GLN A 248 -15.89 -7.01 -10.60
C GLN A 248 -14.39 -6.90 -10.87
N PHE A 249 -13.78 -5.75 -10.51
CA PHE A 249 -12.32 -5.56 -10.66
C PHE A 249 -11.54 -6.60 -9.85
N ILE A 250 -11.94 -6.85 -8.59
CA ILE A 250 -11.32 -7.87 -7.74
C ILE A 250 -11.42 -9.25 -8.41
N GLY A 251 -12.58 -9.65 -8.88
CA GLY A 251 -12.79 -10.93 -9.57
C GLY A 251 -11.84 -11.10 -10.75
N LYS A 252 -11.75 -10.08 -11.61
CA LYS A 252 -10.89 -10.08 -12.79
C LYS A 252 -9.39 -10.04 -12.45
N GLU A 253 -8.99 -9.12 -11.58
CA GLU A 253 -7.56 -8.87 -11.27
C GLU A 253 -6.91 -10.05 -10.53
N TYR A 254 -7.68 -10.73 -9.68
CA TYR A 254 -7.18 -11.82 -8.84
C TYR A 254 -7.63 -13.21 -9.30
N GLY A 255 -8.44 -13.31 -10.35
CA GLY A 255 -8.87 -14.59 -10.91
C GLY A 255 -9.76 -15.39 -9.95
N VAL A 256 -10.64 -14.71 -9.19
CA VAL A 256 -11.59 -15.34 -8.27
C VAL A 256 -13.04 -15.16 -8.77
N ASP A 257 -13.93 -16.08 -8.38
CA ASP A 257 -15.35 -15.94 -8.70
C ASP A 257 -16.00 -14.73 -8.00
N MET A 258 -17.17 -14.33 -8.45
CA MET A 258 -17.85 -13.13 -7.96
C MET A 258 -18.27 -13.22 -6.50
N ALA A 259 -18.60 -14.40 -5.99
CA ALA A 259 -18.95 -14.58 -4.58
C ALA A 259 -17.73 -14.39 -3.68
N THR A 260 -16.60 -14.98 -4.07
CA THR A 260 -15.30 -14.77 -3.41
C THR A 260 -14.86 -13.31 -3.50
N ALA A 261 -15.01 -12.67 -4.65
CA ALA A 261 -14.67 -11.25 -4.83
C ALA A 261 -15.49 -10.34 -3.91
N ASP A 262 -16.77 -10.63 -3.71
CA ASP A 262 -17.65 -9.88 -2.81
C ASP A 262 -17.27 -10.09 -1.32
N GLU A 263 -16.95 -11.32 -0.91
CA GLU A 263 -16.42 -11.60 0.43
C GLU A 263 -15.10 -10.84 0.68
N LEU A 264 -14.19 -10.86 -0.28
CA LEU A 264 -12.91 -10.16 -0.21
C LEU A 264 -13.10 -8.64 -0.11
N TYR A 265 -13.97 -8.07 -0.95
CA TYR A 265 -14.33 -6.66 -0.88
C TYR A 265 -14.84 -6.27 0.51
N LYS A 266 -15.85 -6.99 1.02
CA LYS A 266 -16.46 -6.72 2.33
C LYS A 266 -15.46 -6.85 3.47
N SER A 267 -14.57 -7.84 3.42
CA SER A 267 -13.54 -8.06 4.45
C SER A 267 -12.48 -6.97 4.46
N MET A 268 -12.16 -6.39 3.30
CA MET A 268 -11.14 -5.36 3.18
C MET A 268 -11.64 -3.94 3.44
N LEU A 269 -12.92 -3.68 3.19
CA LEU A 269 -13.49 -2.33 3.28
C LEU A 269 -13.20 -1.64 4.63
N PRO A 270 -13.34 -2.29 5.81
CA PRO A 270 -13.03 -1.68 7.11
C PRO A 270 -11.54 -1.44 7.36
N ALA A 271 -10.68 -2.07 6.57
CA ALA A 271 -9.23 -1.94 6.72
C ALA A 271 -8.66 -0.76 5.94
N PHE A 272 -9.36 -0.26 4.92
CA PHE A 272 -8.88 0.90 4.15
C PHE A 272 -8.97 2.19 4.97
N SER A 273 -7.98 3.06 4.77
CA SER A 273 -8.06 4.43 5.24
C SER A 273 -9.20 5.18 4.53
N LYS A 274 -9.96 5.98 5.26
CA LYS A 274 -11.07 6.77 4.70
C LYS A 274 -10.58 8.03 3.97
N ASP A 275 -9.45 8.56 4.40
CA ASP A 275 -8.94 9.87 4.00
C ASP A 275 -7.41 9.90 3.80
N GLY A 276 -6.79 8.73 3.63
CA GLY A 276 -5.35 8.59 3.51
C GLY A 276 -4.57 8.77 4.82
N GLY A 277 -5.27 9.09 5.91
CA GLY A 277 -4.70 9.22 7.26
C GLY A 277 -4.85 7.95 8.09
N MET A 278 -4.29 8.02 9.29
CA MET A 278 -4.43 7.05 10.37
C MET A 278 -4.37 7.80 11.70
N ASP A 279 -4.99 7.25 12.75
CA ASP A 279 -4.89 7.84 14.07
C ASP A 279 -3.44 7.78 14.62
N GLU A 280 -3.09 8.79 15.43
CA GLU A 280 -1.70 8.93 15.91
C GLU A 280 -1.29 7.78 16.84
N LYS A 281 -2.23 7.24 17.62
CA LYS A 281 -1.96 6.12 18.53
C LYS A 281 -1.54 4.89 17.74
N GLY A 282 -2.29 4.50 16.71
CA GLY A 282 -1.96 3.36 15.85
C GLY A 282 -0.61 3.54 15.13
N ILE A 283 -0.28 4.77 14.72
CA ILE A 283 1.03 5.10 14.13
C ILE A 283 2.15 4.89 15.16
N ARG A 284 2.00 5.44 16.39
CA ARG A 284 2.99 5.29 17.46
C ARG A 284 3.18 3.84 17.89
N ASP A 285 2.09 3.12 18.07
CA ASP A 285 2.13 1.69 18.44
C ASP A 285 2.81 0.85 17.36
N GLY A 286 2.55 1.14 16.08
CA GLY A 286 3.24 0.50 14.96
C GLY A 286 4.74 0.83 14.93
N LEU A 287 5.11 2.10 15.09
CA LEU A 287 6.50 2.53 15.12
C LEU A 287 7.24 1.91 16.31
N LYS A 288 6.63 1.87 17.49
CA LYS A 288 7.20 1.25 18.70
C LYS A 288 7.54 -0.23 18.45
N ARG A 289 6.60 -1.01 17.91
CA ARG A 289 6.86 -2.42 17.57
C ARG A 289 8.04 -2.60 16.61
N GLU A 290 8.14 -1.73 15.59
CA GLU A 290 9.24 -1.78 14.64
C GLU A 290 10.59 -1.39 15.28
N THR A 291 10.62 -0.35 16.13
CA THR A 291 11.85 0.09 16.80
C THR A 291 12.33 -0.91 17.86
N GLU A 292 11.40 -1.51 18.62
CA GLU A 292 11.70 -2.60 19.56
C GLU A 292 12.31 -3.81 18.84
N ARG A 293 11.73 -4.22 17.72
CA ARG A 293 12.27 -5.31 16.89
C ARG A 293 13.67 -5.02 16.36
N MET A 294 13.98 -3.76 16.10
CA MET A 294 15.30 -3.33 15.63
C MET A 294 16.28 -3.05 16.77
N ASN A 295 15.89 -3.24 18.05
CA ASN A 295 16.66 -2.87 19.23
C ASN A 295 17.12 -1.40 19.24
N LEU A 296 16.32 -0.49 18.70
CA LEU A 296 16.60 0.94 18.79
C LEU A 296 16.29 1.43 20.20
N LYS A 297 17.30 2.02 20.87
CA LYS A 297 17.20 2.44 22.27
C LYS A 297 16.49 3.77 22.44
N GLU A 298 16.51 4.61 21.42
CA GLU A 298 15.93 5.96 21.47
C GLU A 298 14.53 5.98 20.89
N GLU A 299 13.64 6.77 21.49
CA GLU A 299 12.32 7.04 20.95
C GLU A 299 12.46 7.79 19.62
N THR A 300 11.87 7.25 18.57
CA THR A 300 11.89 7.87 17.24
C THR A 300 10.74 8.86 17.12
N PRO A 301 10.99 10.17 16.93
CA PRO A 301 9.92 11.14 16.76
C PRO A 301 9.16 10.88 15.45
N LEU A 302 7.83 11.09 15.47
CA LEU A 302 6.99 10.88 14.27
C LEU A 302 7.43 11.74 13.07
N SER A 303 7.95 12.94 13.31
CA SER A 303 8.48 13.82 12.26
C SER A 303 9.68 13.23 11.49
N ARG A 304 10.40 12.28 12.09
CA ARG A 304 11.47 11.57 11.40
C ARG A 304 10.91 10.59 10.36
N VAL A 305 9.80 9.94 10.66
CA VAL A 305 9.25 8.84 9.84
C VAL A 305 8.09 9.26 8.94
N LEU A 306 7.45 10.40 9.21
CA LEU A 306 6.27 10.89 8.49
C LEU A 306 6.46 12.31 7.94
N ASP A 307 5.87 12.54 6.78
CA ASP A 307 5.53 13.89 6.31
C ASP A 307 4.09 13.91 5.77
N LEU A 308 3.15 14.22 6.63
CA LEU A 308 1.72 14.26 6.29
C LEU A 308 1.24 15.67 5.91
N ARG A 309 2.13 16.65 5.72
CA ARG A 309 1.74 18.02 5.34
C ARG A 309 0.97 18.05 4.02
N PRO A 310 1.46 17.43 2.92
CA PRO A 310 0.72 17.42 1.65
C PRO A 310 -0.65 16.73 1.75
N LEU A 311 -0.74 15.66 2.56
CA LEU A 311 -2.00 14.97 2.80
C LEU A 311 -3.01 15.86 3.54
N ARG A 312 -2.56 16.55 4.59
CA ARG A 312 -3.43 17.43 5.40
C ARG A 312 -3.95 18.63 4.58
N GLU A 313 -3.17 19.14 3.65
CA GLU A 313 -3.61 20.18 2.71
C GLU A 313 -4.73 19.65 1.81
N LEU A 314 -4.53 18.49 1.17
CA LEU A 314 -5.54 17.84 0.34
C LEU A 314 -6.82 17.48 1.09
N GLN A 315 -6.71 17.05 2.35
CA GLN A 315 -7.88 16.76 3.18
C GLN A 315 -8.75 17.99 3.44
N LYS A 316 -8.15 19.20 3.46
CA LYS A 316 -8.88 20.47 3.58
C LYS A 316 -9.54 20.88 2.26
N GLU A 317 -8.84 20.67 1.13
CA GLU A 317 -9.32 21.03 -0.21
C GLU A 317 -10.45 20.12 -0.70
N LEU A 318 -10.48 18.87 -0.24
CA LEU A 318 -11.41 17.84 -0.69
C LEU A 318 -12.61 17.61 0.27
N LYS A 319 -12.77 18.46 1.30
CA LYS A 319 -13.99 18.49 2.14
C LYS A 319 -15.11 19.16 1.40
#